data_0d87e30ae111f6265226b06b4a5e0e1a
#
_entry.id   0d87e30ae111f6265226b06b4a5e0e1a
#
_cell.length_a   1.000
_cell.length_b   1.000
_cell.length_c   1.000
_cell.angle_alpha   90.00
_cell.angle_beta   90.00
_cell.angle_gamma   90.00
#
_symmetry.space_group_name_H-M   'P 1'
#
loop_
_entity.id
_entity.type
_entity.pdbx_description
1 polymer ?
#
loop_
_entity_poly.entity_id
_entity_poly.type
_entity_poly.pdbx_seq_one_letter_code
_entity_poly.pdbx_strand_id
1 'polypeptide(L)'
;NPDHSRGYVWPLYPEYDLYLARPDGSEISKLTTTPGYDAEATVSPTGDRVVFTSMRDGDLDIYSMNLDGTDVVRLTDEIGYDGGPFYSPDGTKIIYRARHPEDPEEIADYQALLAENLIRPSRLEIWVMDADGSNQRQITDLGVAAFAPFFHPAGEKIIFSSNHGDPSGREFQLFMVDLDGENLEQITFSDGFDGFPMFAPDGETFVFCSNRNNTKDGETNVFVTKWKD
;
A
#
# COMPACT_ATOMS: atom_id res chain seq x y z
N ASN A 1 21.56 12.17 2.19
CA ASN A 1 21.67 10.81 2.74
C ASN A 1 20.67 10.71 3.89
N PRO A 2 19.82 9.68 3.92
CA PRO A 2 18.94 9.46 5.07
C PRO A 2 19.79 9.38 6.35
N ASP A 3 19.31 9.99 7.42
CA ASP A 3 19.94 9.89 8.73
C ASP A 3 19.73 8.47 9.26
N HIS A 4 20.74 7.62 9.13
CA HIS A 4 20.70 6.24 9.62
C HIS A 4 20.62 6.11 11.14
N SER A 5 20.71 7.23 11.90
CA SER A 5 20.55 7.21 13.36
C SER A 5 19.14 6.81 13.80
N ARG A 6 18.13 7.03 12.95
CA ARG A 6 16.72 6.65 13.17
C ARG A 6 16.39 5.21 12.74
N GLY A 7 17.39 4.45 12.21
CA GLY A 7 17.19 3.13 11.62
C GLY A 7 16.59 3.20 10.21
N TYR A 8 15.83 2.17 9.79
CA TYR A 8 15.17 2.17 8.49
C TYR A 8 13.87 2.94 8.56
N VAL A 9 13.81 4.08 7.89
CA VAL A 9 12.65 4.97 7.81
C VAL A 9 12.41 5.41 6.36
N TRP A 10 11.15 5.71 6.02
CA TRP A 10 10.77 6.29 4.74
C TRP A 10 10.47 7.78 4.92
N PRO A 11 10.96 8.64 4.01
CA PRO A 11 10.59 10.04 3.98
C PRO A 11 9.19 10.22 3.38
N LEU A 12 8.41 11.11 3.98
CA LEU A 12 7.17 11.64 3.46
C LEU A 12 7.46 13.02 2.88
N TYR A 13 7.10 13.24 1.63
CA TYR A 13 7.37 14.51 0.95
C TYR A 13 6.13 15.41 1.03
N PRO A 14 6.13 16.47 1.85
CA PRO A 14 4.95 17.32 2.05
C PRO A 14 4.53 18.11 0.80
N GLU A 15 5.36 18.09 -0.25
CA GLU A 15 5.08 18.69 -1.54
C GLU A 15 4.38 17.74 -2.52
N TYR A 16 4.14 16.47 -2.11
CA TYR A 16 3.45 15.51 -2.96
C TYR A 16 1.95 15.80 -2.99
N ASP A 17 1.46 15.96 -4.19
CA ASP A 17 0.05 16.14 -4.52
C ASP A 17 -0.39 15.16 -5.61
N LEU A 18 -1.68 14.91 -5.68
CA LEU A 18 -2.28 14.08 -6.71
C LEU A 18 -2.60 14.88 -7.96
N TYR A 19 -2.33 14.27 -9.10
CA TYR A 19 -2.61 14.83 -10.41
C TYR A 19 -3.34 13.80 -11.28
N LEU A 20 -4.29 14.26 -12.07
CA LEU A 20 -4.92 13.51 -13.14
C LEU A 20 -4.36 13.98 -14.48
N ALA A 21 -4.03 13.05 -15.36
CA ALA A 21 -3.54 13.33 -16.71
C ALA A 21 -4.08 12.30 -17.71
N ARG A 22 -4.08 12.63 -18.99
CA ARG A 22 -4.30 11.63 -20.04
C ARG A 22 -3.10 10.68 -20.15
N PRO A 23 -3.28 9.45 -20.69
CA PRO A 23 -2.17 8.48 -20.85
C PRO A 23 -1.01 9.01 -21.73
N ASP A 24 -1.25 9.99 -22.58
CA ASP A 24 -0.23 10.65 -23.40
C ASP A 24 0.50 11.79 -22.67
N GLY A 25 0.17 12.01 -21.38
CA GLY A 25 0.73 13.07 -20.55
C GLY A 25 0.13 14.46 -20.75
N SER A 26 -0.93 14.58 -21.55
CA SER A 26 -1.66 15.84 -21.73
C SER A 26 -2.76 16.04 -20.68
N GLU A 27 -3.36 17.23 -20.68
CA GLU A 27 -4.51 17.60 -19.82
C GLU A 27 -4.25 17.31 -18.32
N ILE A 28 -3.07 17.73 -17.82
CA ILE A 28 -2.70 17.56 -16.41
C ILE A 28 -3.55 18.51 -15.56
N SER A 29 -4.28 17.96 -14.60
CA SER A 29 -5.00 18.70 -13.58
C SER A 29 -4.58 18.26 -12.18
N LYS A 30 -4.37 19.23 -11.26
CA LYS A 30 -4.07 18.99 -9.88
C LYS A 30 -5.36 18.65 -9.11
N LEU A 31 -5.38 17.53 -8.39
CA LEU A 31 -6.55 17.06 -7.64
C LEU A 31 -6.52 17.49 -6.18
N THR A 32 -5.34 17.55 -5.56
CA THR A 32 -5.18 17.93 -4.16
C THR A 32 -4.37 19.22 -4.02
N THR A 33 -4.71 20.04 -3.04
CA THR A 33 -4.05 21.33 -2.75
C THR A 33 -3.85 21.58 -1.27
N THR A 34 -4.22 20.62 -0.42
CA THR A 34 -4.02 20.68 1.02
C THR A 34 -2.54 20.51 1.32
N PRO A 35 -1.93 21.34 2.18
CA PRO A 35 -0.55 21.12 2.58
C PRO A 35 -0.36 19.76 3.26
N GLY A 36 0.73 19.08 2.93
CA GLY A 36 1.06 17.76 3.47
C GLY A 36 1.24 16.73 2.36
N TYR A 37 1.53 15.51 2.76
CA TYR A 37 1.73 14.39 1.86
C TYR A 37 0.38 13.86 1.36
N ASP A 38 0.13 13.92 0.05
CA ASP A 38 -0.98 13.27 -0.65
C ASP A 38 -0.40 12.33 -1.71
N ALA A 39 -0.57 11.01 -1.57
CA ALA A 39 0.05 10.02 -2.45
C ALA A 39 -0.71 8.68 -2.50
N GLU A 40 -0.12 7.70 -3.20
CA GLU A 40 -0.56 6.31 -3.27
C GLU A 40 -2.01 6.16 -3.77
N ALA A 41 -2.41 7.01 -4.72
CA ALA A 41 -3.77 7.07 -5.21
C ALA A 41 -4.12 5.91 -6.15
N THR A 42 -5.29 5.33 -5.97
CA THR A 42 -5.90 4.37 -6.89
C THR A 42 -7.34 4.75 -7.21
N VAL A 43 -7.77 4.41 -8.43
CA VAL A 43 -9.12 4.74 -8.93
C VAL A 43 -10.05 3.55 -8.72
N SER A 44 -11.30 3.82 -8.37
CA SER A 44 -12.36 2.80 -8.25
C SER A 44 -12.59 2.08 -9.58
N PRO A 45 -13.07 0.83 -9.58
CA PRO A 45 -13.39 0.10 -10.82
C PRO A 45 -14.46 0.80 -11.68
N THR A 46 -15.31 1.61 -11.07
CA THR A 46 -16.33 2.41 -11.75
C THR A 46 -15.79 3.71 -12.36
N GLY A 47 -14.56 4.11 -11.99
CA GLY A 47 -13.89 5.30 -12.51
C GLY A 47 -14.46 6.63 -11.99
N ASP A 48 -15.18 6.63 -10.89
CA ASP A 48 -15.84 7.80 -10.30
C ASP A 48 -15.17 8.31 -9.01
N ARG A 49 -14.44 7.45 -8.32
CA ARG A 49 -13.77 7.76 -7.06
C ARG A 49 -12.26 7.46 -7.11
N VAL A 50 -11.51 8.20 -6.30
CA VAL A 50 -10.09 7.97 -6.00
C VAL A 50 -9.97 7.68 -4.52
N VAL A 51 -9.21 6.67 -4.13
CA VAL A 51 -8.77 6.43 -2.75
C VAL A 51 -7.28 6.71 -2.66
N PHE A 52 -6.81 7.32 -1.57
CA PHE A 52 -5.42 7.77 -1.44
C PHE A 52 -5.00 7.92 0.02
N THR A 53 -3.68 7.98 0.26
CA THR A 53 -3.08 8.25 1.56
C THR A 53 -2.81 9.75 1.71
N SER A 54 -3.14 10.34 2.89
CA SER A 54 -2.93 11.76 3.15
C SER A 54 -2.55 12.05 4.60
N MET A 55 -1.72 13.09 4.79
CA MET A 55 -1.37 13.64 6.11
C MET A 55 -2.16 14.90 6.49
N ARG A 56 -3.24 15.21 5.80
CA ARG A 56 -3.97 16.50 5.93
C ARG A 56 -4.51 16.80 7.32
N ASP A 57 -4.83 15.78 8.11
CA ASP A 57 -5.36 15.90 9.48
C ASP A 57 -4.32 15.56 10.56
N GLY A 58 -3.03 15.48 10.18
CA GLY A 58 -1.89 15.32 11.09
C GLY A 58 -1.49 13.89 11.37
N ASP A 59 -2.14 12.91 10.74
CA ASP A 59 -1.78 11.50 10.72
C ASP A 59 -1.79 10.96 9.29
N LEU A 60 -1.27 9.75 9.08
CA LEU A 60 -1.31 9.07 7.79
C LEU A 60 -2.57 8.21 7.69
N ASP A 61 -3.56 8.78 7.04
CA ASP A 61 -4.87 8.16 6.88
C ASP A 61 -5.24 7.95 5.41
N ILE A 62 -6.25 7.10 5.22
CA ILE A 62 -6.86 6.87 3.93
C ILE A 62 -8.06 7.79 3.73
N TYR A 63 -8.09 8.41 2.57
CA TYR A 63 -9.18 9.29 2.11
C TYR A 63 -9.74 8.83 0.79
N SER A 64 -10.98 9.17 0.52
CA SER A 64 -11.57 9.05 -0.81
C SER A 64 -12.08 10.40 -1.29
N MET A 65 -12.13 10.59 -2.62
CA MET A 65 -12.67 11.77 -3.27
C MET A 65 -13.25 11.43 -4.64
N ASN A 66 -14.03 12.34 -5.21
CA ASN A 66 -14.42 12.26 -6.61
C ASN A 66 -13.21 12.43 -7.52
N LEU A 67 -13.30 11.95 -8.77
CA LEU A 67 -12.21 12.05 -9.75
C LEU A 67 -11.88 13.50 -10.15
N ASP A 68 -12.73 14.47 -9.82
CA ASP A 68 -12.48 15.90 -10.00
C ASP A 68 -11.86 16.60 -8.77
N GLY A 69 -11.52 15.84 -7.72
CA GLY A 69 -10.93 16.33 -6.47
C GLY A 69 -11.94 16.85 -5.45
N THR A 70 -13.26 16.76 -5.72
CA THR A 70 -14.32 17.17 -4.78
C THR A 70 -14.76 16.04 -3.86
N ASP A 71 -15.56 16.34 -2.85
CA ASP A 71 -16.15 15.37 -1.91
C ASP A 71 -15.10 14.49 -1.24
N VAL A 72 -14.12 15.13 -0.61
CA VAL A 72 -13.05 14.44 0.14
C VAL A 72 -13.60 13.92 1.45
N VAL A 73 -13.49 12.62 1.68
CA VAL A 73 -13.96 11.91 2.88
C VAL A 73 -12.80 11.16 3.51
N ARG A 74 -12.57 11.33 4.81
CA ARG A 74 -11.63 10.52 5.60
C ARG A 74 -12.26 9.15 5.87
N LEU A 75 -11.52 8.07 5.61
CA LEU A 75 -11.97 6.69 5.78
C LEU A 75 -11.35 5.99 7.00
N THR A 76 -10.15 6.39 7.41
CA THR A 76 -9.48 5.88 8.62
C THR A 76 -9.13 7.04 9.55
N ASP A 77 -9.07 6.78 10.88
CA ASP A 77 -8.84 7.81 11.91
C ASP A 77 -8.14 7.27 13.19
N GLU A 78 -7.69 6.03 13.20
CA GLU A 78 -6.89 5.48 14.30
C GLU A 78 -5.45 5.98 14.23
N ILE A 79 -4.83 6.26 15.41
CA ILE A 79 -3.42 6.69 15.46
C ILE A 79 -2.54 5.60 14.84
N GLY A 80 -1.78 5.99 13.81
CA GLY A 80 -0.87 5.09 13.14
C GLY A 80 -0.78 5.30 11.64
N TYR A 81 -0.13 4.39 10.98
CA TYR A 81 0.06 4.45 9.54
C TYR A 81 -1.04 3.67 8.83
N ASP A 82 -1.76 4.32 7.94
CA ASP A 82 -2.65 3.73 6.96
C ASP A 82 -2.24 4.16 5.55
N GLY A 83 -1.97 3.21 4.64
CA GLY A 83 -1.53 3.60 3.31
C GLY A 83 -1.60 2.52 2.23
N GLY A 84 -1.35 2.96 0.99
CA GLY A 84 -1.34 2.11 -0.19
C GLY A 84 -2.69 1.44 -0.48
N PRO A 85 -3.80 2.19 -0.50
CA PRO A 85 -5.13 1.61 -0.64
C PRO A 85 -5.43 1.16 -2.08
N PHE A 86 -6.14 0.03 -2.22
CA PHE A 86 -6.69 -0.46 -3.49
C PHE A 86 -8.14 -0.91 -3.33
N TYR A 87 -8.97 -0.55 -4.30
CA TYR A 87 -10.33 -1.08 -4.37
C TYR A 87 -10.36 -2.56 -4.77
N SER A 88 -11.37 -3.27 -4.26
CA SER A 88 -11.74 -4.60 -4.78
C SER A 88 -12.25 -4.51 -6.22
N PRO A 89 -12.22 -5.62 -6.99
CA PRO A 89 -12.70 -5.62 -8.39
C PRO A 89 -14.15 -5.18 -8.55
N ASP A 90 -14.99 -5.41 -7.54
CA ASP A 90 -16.39 -4.98 -7.52
C ASP A 90 -16.60 -3.58 -6.92
N GLY A 91 -15.53 -2.93 -6.42
CA GLY A 91 -15.56 -1.60 -5.81
C GLY A 91 -16.20 -1.52 -4.42
N THR A 92 -16.55 -2.65 -3.81
CA THR A 92 -17.26 -2.66 -2.51
C THR A 92 -16.33 -2.60 -1.30
N LYS A 93 -15.04 -2.92 -1.49
CA LYS A 93 -14.03 -2.96 -0.43
C LYS A 93 -12.76 -2.20 -0.83
N ILE A 94 -12.00 -1.85 0.19
CA ILE A 94 -10.65 -1.28 0.07
C ILE A 94 -9.72 -2.13 0.92
N ILE A 95 -8.60 -2.59 0.33
CA ILE A 95 -7.46 -3.15 1.07
C ILE A 95 -6.37 -2.11 1.20
N TYR A 96 -5.63 -2.18 2.29
CA TYR A 96 -4.54 -1.27 2.59
C TYR A 96 -3.53 -1.93 3.52
N ARG A 97 -2.38 -1.32 3.72
CA ARG A 97 -1.44 -1.71 4.76
C ARG A 97 -1.54 -0.74 5.93
N ALA A 98 -1.48 -1.26 7.15
CA ALA A 98 -1.59 -0.44 8.34
C ALA A 98 -0.70 -0.92 9.50
N ARG A 99 -0.43 0.01 10.40
CA ARG A 99 0.15 -0.23 11.71
C ARG A 99 -0.45 0.74 12.72
N HIS A 100 -1.22 0.24 13.66
CA HIS A 100 -1.80 0.99 14.75
C HIS A 100 -1.07 0.62 16.06
N PRO A 101 -0.12 1.41 16.54
CA PRO A 101 0.59 1.14 17.77
C PRO A 101 -0.32 1.38 18.98
N GLU A 102 -0.33 0.43 19.92
CA GLU A 102 -1.08 0.53 21.17
C GLU A 102 -0.18 0.94 22.36
N ASP A 103 1.12 0.63 22.27
CA ASP A 103 2.08 0.97 23.30
C ASP A 103 2.39 2.47 23.30
N PRO A 104 2.32 3.17 24.47
CA PRO A 104 2.58 4.60 24.53
C PRO A 104 3.98 5.05 24.03
N GLU A 105 5.01 4.20 24.16
CA GLU A 105 6.36 4.51 23.68
C GLU A 105 6.40 4.38 22.14
N GLU A 106 5.75 3.36 21.57
CA GLU A 106 5.61 3.21 20.11
C GLU A 106 4.80 4.36 19.51
N ILE A 107 3.71 4.78 20.14
CA ILE A 107 2.92 5.95 19.72
C ILE A 107 3.78 7.22 19.71
N ALA A 108 4.55 7.44 20.78
CA ALA A 108 5.43 8.60 20.87
C ALA A 108 6.55 8.59 19.80
N ASP A 109 7.17 7.42 19.50
CA ASP A 109 8.16 7.27 18.43
C ASP A 109 7.53 7.55 17.06
N TYR A 110 6.35 7.00 16.79
CA TYR A 110 5.60 7.24 15.57
C TYR A 110 5.31 8.73 15.36
N GLN A 111 4.75 9.40 16.37
CA GLN A 111 4.43 10.83 16.29
C GLN A 111 5.68 11.70 16.14
N ALA A 112 6.80 11.34 16.80
CA ALA A 112 8.07 12.04 16.66
C ALA A 112 8.65 11.91 15.25
N LEU A 113 8.56 10.72 14.63
CA LEU A 113 8.97 10.50 13.24
C LEU A 113 8.07 11.28 12.29
N LEU A 114 6.76 11.23 12.49
CA LEU A 114 5.79 11.93 11.63
C LEU A 114 6.00 13.45 11.63
N ALA A 115 6.33 14.03 12.80
CA ALA A 115 6.69 15.44 12.91
C ALA A 115 7.94 15.82 12.11
N GLU A 116 8.80 14.87 11.79
CA GLU A 116 9.98 15.02 10.92
C GLU A 116 9.70 14.60 9.47
N ASN A 117 8.44 14.33 9.09
CA ASN A 117 8.03 13.75 7.82
C ASN A 117 8.70 12.39 7.53
N LEU A 118 8.77 11.54 8.54
CA LEU A 118 9.32 10.20 8.45
C LEU A 118 8.33 9.17 8.97
N ILE A 119 8.43 7.95 8.46
CA ILE A 119 7.70 6.78 8.98
C ILE A 119 8.62 5.57 9.06
N ARG A 120 8.37 4.68 10.04
CA ARG A 120 9.03 3.38 10.17
C ARG A 120 8.14 2.30 9.58
N PRO A 121 8.49 1.74 8.39
CA PRO A 121 7.64 0.76 7.69
C PRO A 121 7.85 -0.68 8.22
N SER A 122 7.90 -0.84 9.53
CA SER A 122 8.06 -2.15 10.17
C SER A 122 6.75 -2.62 10.77
N ARG A 123 6.52 -3.93 10.75
CA ARG A 123 5.30 -4.58 11.27
C ARG A 123 4.01 -4.02 10.63
N LEU A 124 4.07 -3.69 9.34
CA LEU A 124 2.87 -3.35 8.59
C LEU A 124 2.08 -4.63 8.33
N GLU A 125 0.79 -4.58 8.53
CA GLU A 125 -0.13 -5.68 8.27
C GLU A 125 -1.14 -5.29 7.18
N ILE A 126 -1.75 -6.28 6.55
CA ILE A 126 -2.80 -6.05 5.55
C ILE A 126 -4.14 -5.94 6.25
N TRP A 127 -4.89 -4.92 5.89
CA TRP A 127 -6.21 -4.59 6.40
C TRP A 127 -7.21 -4.48 5.26
N VAL A 128 -8.49 -4.63 5.61
CA VAL A 128 -9.62 -4.42 4.69
C VAL A 128 -10.70 -3.62 5.37
N MET A 129 -11.40 -2.81 4.60
CA MET A 129 -12.62 -2.10 5.00
C MET A 129 -13.66 -2.12 3.88
N ASP A 130 -14.88 -1.78 4.16
CA ASP A 130 -15.87 -1.45 3.15
C ASP A 130 -15.52 -0.11 2.47
N ALA A 131 -15.98 0.12 1.23
CA ALA A 131 -15.58 1.28 0.45
C ALA A 131 -16.01 2.64 1.06
N ASP A 132 -16.90 2.61 2.05
CA ASP A 132 -17.33 3.78 2.84
C ASP A 132 -16.49 4.02 4.12
N GLY A 133 -15.46 3.19 4.36
CA GLY A 133 -14.59 3.24 5.54
C GLY A 133 -15.09 2.40 6.71
N SER A 134 -16.27 1.81 6.64
CA SER A 134 -16.81 0.96 7.71
C SER A 134 -16.22 -0.45 7.72
N ASN A 135 -16.46 -1.22 8.80
CA ASN A 135 -16.06 -2.62 8.94
C ASN A 135 -14.57 -2.88 8.75
N GLN A 136 -13.73 -1.97 9.25
CA GLN A 136 -12.27 -2.11 9.23
C GLN A 136 -11.85 -3.34 10.02
N ARG A 137 -10.96 -4.14 9.45
CA ARG A 137 -10.39 -5.31 10.13
C ARG A 137 -9.03 -5.71 9.55
N GLN A 138 -8.18 -6.21 10.41
CA GLN A 138 -6.91 -6.80 10.05
C GLN A 138 -7.11 -8.15 9.37
N ILE A 139 -6.35 -8.41 8.31
CA ILE A 139 -6.31 -9.67 7.56
C ILE A 139 -5.11 -10.51 7.97
N THR A 140 -3.92 -9.90 8.09
CA THR A 140 -2.68 -10.61 8.44
C THR A 140 -2.22 -10.21 9.83
N ASP A 141 -1.59 -11.16 10.54
CA ASP A 141 -0.91 -10.94 11.83
C ASP A 141 0.43 -11.68 11.76
N LEU A 142 1.33 -11.16 10.92
CA LEU A 142 2.62 -11.79 10.63
C LEU A 142 3.73 -11.28 11.54
N GLY A 143 3.54 -10.11 12.18
CA GLY A 143 4.51 -9.46 13.05
C GLY A 143 5.77 -8.95 12.32
N VAL A 144 5.72 -8.90 10.99
CA VAL A 144 6.78 -8.46 10.08
C VAL A 144 6.22 -7.44 9.08
N ALA A 145 7.00 -7.05 8.06
CA ALA A 145 6.50 -6.13 7.06
C ALA A 145 5.65 -6.87 6.02
N ALA A 146 4.38 -6.46 5.86
CA ALA A 146 3.50 -6.83 4.76
C ALA A 146 3.03 -5.55 4.05
N PHE A 147 3.17 -5.47 2.72
CA PHE A 147 2.86 -4.26 1.98
C PHE A 147 2.45 -4.53 0.53
N ALA A 148 2.03 -3.47 -0.18
CA ALA A 148 1.58 -3.51 -1.56
C ALA A 148 0.50 -4.60 -1.81
N PRO A 149 -0.59 -4.61 -1.04
CA PRO A 149 -1.65 -5.57 -1.26
C PRO A 149 -2.39 -5.29 -2.57
N PHE A 150 -2.82 -6.35 -3.23
CA PHE A 150 -3.68 -6.26 -4.42
C PHE A 150 -4.71 -7.37 -4.39
N PHE A 151 -5.95 -7.09 -4.81
CA PHE A 151 -6.97 -8.13 -4.92
C PHE A 151 -6.68 -9.09 -6.07
N HIS A 152 -6.86 -10.39 -5.82
CA HIS A 152 -7.07 -11.33 -6.91
C HIS A 152 -8.34 -10.95 -7.69
N PRO A 153 -8.38 -11.10 -9.02
CA PRO A 153 -9.53 -10.70 -9.84
C PRO A 153 -10.87 -11.31 -9.45
N ALA A 154 -10.87 -12.48 -8.81
CA ALA A 154 -12.07 -13.10 -8.23
C ALA A 154 -12.62 -12.36 -6.99
N GLY A 155 -11.81 -11.47 -6.37
CA GLY A 155 -12.23 -10.69 -5.20
C GLY A 155 -12.18 -11.42 -3.86
N GLU A 156 -11.83 -12.71 -3.83
CA GLU A 156 -11.86 -13.55 -2.63
C GLU A 156 -10.49 -13.67 -1.94
N LYS A 157 -9.41 -13.32 -2.63
CA LYS A 157 -8.02 -13.42 -2.16
C LYS A 157 -7.27 -12.12 -2.34
N ILE A 158 -6.24 -11.96 -1.53
CA ILE A 158 -5.31 -10.83 -1.56
C ILE A 158 -3.91 -11.37 -1.80
N ILE A 159 -3.17 -10.77 -2.75
CA ILE A 159 -1.75 -11.00 -2.95
C ILE A 159 -0.99 -9.78 -2.43
N PHE A 160 0.15 -10.00 -1.77
CA PHE A 160 0.94 -8.93 -1.16
C PHE A 160 2.42 -9.32 -1.06
N SER A 161 3.27 -8.36 -0.74
CA SER A 161 4.70 -8.57 -0.49
C SER A 161 4.96 -8.65 1.01
N SER A 162 5.78 -9.63 1.43
CA SER A 162 6.19 -9.75 2.83
C SER A 162 7.57 -10.40 2.98
N ASN A 163 8.27 -10.05 4.05
CA ASN A 163 9.47 -10.74 4.52
C ASN A 163 9.15 -11.85 5.54
N HIS A 164 7.92 -12.33 5.55
CA HIS A 164 7.50 -13.45 6.38
C HIS A 164 8.33 -14.70 6.05
N GLY A 165 8.83 -15.37 7.09
CA GLY A 165 9.66 -16.56 6.95
C GLY A 165 11.15 -16.30 6.69
N ASP A 166 11.57 -15.05 6.45
CA ASP A 166 12.99 -14.69 6.37
C ASP A 166 13.53 -14.20 7.72
N PRO A 167 14.43 -14.98 8.39
CA PRO A 167 15.02 -14.57 9.66
C PRO A 167 15.88 -13.30 9.59
N SER A 168 16.38 -12.97 8.40
CA SER A 168 17.19 -11.74 8.19
C SER A 168 16.33 -10.49 8.04
N GLY A 169 15.06 -10.63 7.70
CA GLY A 169 14.12 -9.56 7.42
C GLY A 169 14.42 -8.77 6.15
N ARG A 170 15.25 -9.28 5.25
CA ARG A 170 15.73 -8.58 4.05
C ARG A 170 15.15 -9.11 2.75
N GLU A 171 14.72 -10.37 2.74
CA GLU A 171 14.14 -11.00 1.57
C GLU A 171 12.63 -10.85 1.60
N PHE A 172 12.08 -10.37 0.51
CA PHE A 172 10.65 -10.20 0.34
C PHE A 172 10.14 -11.12 -0.75
N GLN A 173 9.06 -11.82 -0.45
CA GLN A 173 8.38 -12.70 -1.38
C GLN A 173 6.91 -12.30 -1.53
N LEU A 174 6.25 -12.79 -2.56
CA LEU A 174 4.83 -12.63 -2.73
C LEU A 174 4.11 -13.73 -1.95
N PHE A 175 3.07 -13.33 -1.23
CA PHE A 175 2.18 -14.20 -0.49
C PHE A 175 0.74 -13.96 -0.93
N MET A 176 -0.09 -14.97 -0.80
CA MET A 176 -1.52 -14.87 -1.01
C MET A 176 -2.25 -15.35 0.24
N VAL A 177 -3.37 -14.71 0.56
CA VAL A 177 -4.22 -15.02 1.71
C VAL A 177 -5.68 -14.86 1.31
N ASP A 178 -6.57 -15.65 1.89
CA ASP A 178 -8.01 -15.47 1.73
C ASP A 178 -8.45 -14.18 2.43
N LEU A 179 -9.57 -13.60 1.99
CA LEU A 179 -10.06 -12.34 2.53
C LEU A 179 -10.43 -12.43 4.04
N ASP A 180 -10.67 -13.62 4.58
CA ASP A 180 -10.89 -13.86 6.01
C ASP A 180 -9.60 -14.04 6.84
N GLY A 181 -8.43 -14.03 6.19
CA GLY A 181 -7.11 -14.18 6.82
C GLY A 181 -6.59 -15.62 6.87
N GLU A 182 -7.37 -16.58 6.37
CA GLU A 182 -6.99 -17.99 6.33
C GLU A 182 -6.19 -18.34 5.07
N ASN A 183 -5.61 -19.55 5.04
CA ASN A 183 -4.94 -20.12 3.87
C ASN A 183 -3.79 -19.26 3.31
N LEU A 184 -2.94 -18.72 4.20
CA LEU A 184 -1.72 -18.01 3.78
C LEU A 184 -0.80 -18.95 2.98
N GLU A 185 -0.44 -18.54 1.78
CA GLU A 185 0.42 -19.28 0.85
C GLU A 185 1.53 -18.40 0.31
N GLN A 186 2.77 -18.92 0.26
CA GLN A 186 3.90 -18.26 -0.40
C GLN A 186 3.85 -18.55 -1.91
N ILE A 187 3.92 -17.51 -2.74
CA ILE A 187 3.78 -17.59 -4.20
C ILE A 187 5.13 -17.55 -4.90
N THR A 188 6.10 -16.77 -4.39
CA THR A 188 7.43 -16.69 -4.98
C THR A 188 8.52 -17.16 -4.02
N PHE A 189 9.63 -17.64 -4.58
CA PHE A 189 10.71 -18.31 -3.83
C PHE A 189 12.10 -17.89 -4.34
N SER A 190 12.24 -16.66 -4.84
CA SER A 190 13.54 -16.15 -5.29
C SER A 190 14.36 -15.63 -4.12
N ASP A 191 15.67 -15.62 -4.25
CA ASP A 191 16.55 -14.89 -3.35
C ASP A 191 16.36 -13.37 -3.60
N GLY A 192 16.14 -12.58 -2.54
CA GLY A 192 16.08 -11.12 -2.59
C GLY A 192 14.68 -10.52 -2.52
N PHE A 193 14.28 -9.71 -3.51
CA PHE A 193 13.07 -8.91 -3.45
C PHE A 193 12.10 -9.26 -4.58
N ASP A 194 10.90 -9.68 -4.20
CA ASP A 194 9.72 -9.72 -5.04
C ASP A 194 8.62 -8.85 -4.40
N GLY A 195 8.06 -7.92 -5.17
CA GLY A 195 7.10 -6.97 -4.60
C GLY A 195 6.18 -6.31 -5.63
N PHE A 196 5.23 -5.54 -5.13
CA PHE A 196 4.26 -4.78 -5.92
C PHE A 196 3.47 -5.65 -6.92
N PRO A 197 2.83 -6.73 -6.46
CA PRO A 197 2.04 -7.60 -7.31
C PRO A 197 0.79 -6.91 -7.80
N MET A 198 0.45 -7.09 -9.08
CA MET A 198 -0.79 -6.58 -9.66
C MET A 198 -1.32 -7.55 -10.71
N PHE A 199 -2.63 -7.69 -10.78
CA PHE A 199 -3.30 -8.38 -11.89
C PHE A 199 -3.77 -7.38 -12.93
N ALA A 200 -3.64 -7.74 -14.19
CA ALA A 200 -4.32 -7.01 -15.26
C ALA A 200 -5.84 -7.30 -15.23
N PRO A 201 -6.65 -6.44 -15.85
CA PRO A 201 -8.11 -6.64 -15.88
C PRO A 201 -8.56 -7.94 -16.55
N ASP A 202 -7.68 -8.61 -17.30
CA ASP A 202 -7.98 -9.91 -17.91
C ASP A 202 -7.99 -11.07 -16.90
N GLY A 203 -7.51 -10.85 -15.68
CA GLY A 203 -7.41 -11.86 -14.63
C GLY A 203 -6.33 -12.94 -14.87
N GLU A 204 -5.66 -12.93 -16.02
CA GLU A 204 -4.67 -13.91 -16.40
C GLU A 204 -3.24 -13.35 -16.43
N THR A 205 -3.10 -12.06 -16.72
CA THR A 205 -1.79 -11.39 -16.78
C THR A 205 -1.44 -10.88 -15.40
N PHE A 206 -0.28 -11.32 -14.90
CA PHE A 206 0.24 -10.96 -13.60
C PHE A 206 1.55 -10.19 -13.75
N VAL A 207 1.67 -9.10 -12.98
CA VAL A 207 2.83 -8.20 -13.01
C VAL A 207 3.37 -8.06 -11.60
N PHE A 208 4.68 -8.04 -11.45
CA PHE A 208 5.34 -7.77 -10.17
C PHE A 208 6.74 -7.19 -10.40
N CYS A 209 7.31 -6.59 -9.37
CA CYS A 209 8.68 -6.10 -9.36
C CYS A 209 9.61 -7.12 -8.72
N SER A 210 10.82 -7.29 -9.26
CA SER A 210 11.81 -8.21 -8.71
C SER A 210 13.23 -7.74 -8.99
N ASN A 211 14.16 -8.05 -8.10
CA ASN A 211 15.59 -7.88 -8.32
C ASN A 211 16.26 -9.16 -8.85
N ARG A 212 15.47 -10.20 -9.16
CA ARG A 212 15.98 -11.41 -9.83
C ARG A 212 16.64 -11.04 -11.16
N ASN A 213 17.72 -11.74 -11.51
CA ASN A 213 18.45 -11.52 -12.75
C ASN A 213 18.94 -10.07 -12.94
N ASN A 214 19.10 -9.30 -11.88
CA ASN A 214 19.66 -7.96 -11.95
C ASN A 214 21.10 -8.01 -12.48
N THR A 215 21.51 -6.97 -13.20
CA THR A 215 22.87 -6.80 -13.73
C THR A 215 23.68 -5.81 -12.93
N LYS A 216 23.03 -5.05 -12.06
CA LYS A 216 23.61 -4.02 -11.18
C LYS A 216 22.99 -4.11 -9.79
N ASP A 217 23.80 -3.81 -8.78
CA ASP A 217 23.32 -3.69 -7.40
C ASP A 217 22.25 -2.62 -7.30
N GLY A 218 21.13 -2.95 -6.59
CA GLY A 218 20.01 -2.06 -6.37
C GLY A 218 19.04 -1.94 -7.56
N GLU A 219 19.24 -2.71 -8.62
CA GLU A 219 18.32 -2.76 -9.76
C GLU A 219 17.10 -3.62 -9.41
N THR A 220 15.90 -3.08 -9.66
CA THR A 220 14.63 -3.80 -9.57
C THR A 220 13.88 -3.60 -10.89
N ASN A 221 13.41 -4.70 -11.48
CA ASN A 221 12.78 -4.71 -12.79
C ASN A 221 11.32 -5.18 -12.70
N VAL A 222 10.52 -4.82 -13.70
CA VAL A 222 9.13 -5.28 -13.83
C VAL A 222 9.11 -6.59 -14.60
N PHE A 223 8.42 -7.58 -14.03
CA PHE A 223 8.19 -8.88 -14.64
C PHE A 223 6.72 -9.05 -14.96
N VAL A 224 6.46 -9.70 -16.09
CA VAL A 224 5.11 -10.03 -16.56
C VAL A 224 5.05 -11.54 -16.80
N THR A 225 4.02 -12.19 -16.27
CA THR A 225 3.79 -13.62 -16.44
C THR A 225 2.31 -13.92 -16.59
N LYS A 226 1.97 -15.16 -16.93
CA LYS A 226 0.60 -15.64 -16.89
C LYS A 226 0.34 -16.29 -15.53
N TRP A 227 -0.76 -15.87 -14.89
CA TRP A 227 -1.28 -16.53 -13.71
C TRP A 227 -1.94 -17.86 -14.09
N LYS A 228 -1.77 -18.85 -13.24
CA LYS A 228 -2.46 -20.15 -13.33
C LYS A 228 -2.92 -20.52 -11.93
N ASP A 229 -4.21 -20.71 -11.79
CA ASP A 229 -4.84 -21.25 -10.59
C ASP A 229 -4.41 -22.71 -10.35
#